data_4990941b9a309e5c862cfb72827c4505
#
_entry.id   4990941b9a309e5c862cfb72827c4505
#
_cell.length_a   1.000
_cell.length_b   1.000
_cell.length_c   1.000
_cell.angle_alpha   90.00
_cell.angle_beta   90.00
_cell.angle_gamma   90.00
#
_symmetry.space_group_name_H-M   'P 1'
#
loop_
_entity.id
_entity.type
_entity.pdbx_description
1 polymer ?
#
loop_
_entity_poly.entity_id
_entity_poly.type
_entity_poly.pdbx_seq_one_letter_code
_entity_poly.pdbx_strand_id
1 'polypeptide(L)' 'MLDEWPNVYFFKFIVPSDSEKIARVTALFDNHSELTLRPSKNQKYTSVSIKVVMLDVDSILSVYRKASEINGVISL' A
#
# COMPACT_ATOMS: atom_id res chain seq x y z
N MET A 1 -4.32 13.40 -13.57
CA MET A 1 -3.14 12.83 -14.20
C MET A 1 -1.88 13.26 -13.45
N LEU A 2 -0.91 12.35 -13.28
CA LEU A 2 0.27 12.64 -12.48
C LEU A 2 1.40 13.19 -13.38
N ASP A 3 1.23 14.43 -13.80
CA ASP A 3 2.19 15.09 -14.72
C ASP A 3 3.30 15.84 -13.98
N GLU A 4 3.07 16.20 -12.72
CA GLU A 4 4.01 16.98 -11.95
C GLU A 4 4.54 16.15 -10.77
N TRP A 5 5.84 16.20 -10.56
CA TRP A 5 6.49 15.45 -9.48
C TRP A 5 7.32 16.40 -8.62
N PRO A 6 7.39 16.14 -7.29
CA PRO A 6 6.69 15.07 -6.57
C PRO A 6 5.19 15.29 -6.50
N ASN A 7 4.43 14.21 -6.33
CA ASN A 7 2.98 14.30 -6.25
C ASN A 7 2.45 13.31 -5.23
N VAL A 8 1.27 13.63 -4.68
CA VAL A 8 0.60 12.73 -3.73
C VAL A 8 -0.05 11.60 -4.50
N TYR A 9 0.16 10.37 -4.02
CA TYR A 9 -0.40 9.18 -4.61
C TYR A 9 -1.13 8.36 -3.55
N PHE A 10 -2.23 7.74 -3.95
CA PHE A 10 -3.02 6.89 -3.06
C PHE A 10 -2.85 5.43 -3.47
N PHE A 11 -2.30 4.64 -2.57
CA PHE A 11 -2.24 3.19 -2.76
C PHE A 11 -3.36 2.54 -1.98
N LYS A 12 -3.93 1.47 -2.54
CA LYS A 12 -4.90 0.66 -1.81
C LYS A 12 -4.62 -0.81 -2.07
N PHE A 13 -4.48 -1.55 -0.98
CA PHE A 13 -4.20 -2.98 -1.03
C PHE A 13 -5.21 -3.73 -0.19
N ILE A 14 -5.58 -4.92 -0.64
CA ILE A 14 -6.35 -5.85 0.16
C ILE A 14 -5.37 -6.92 0.63
N VAL A 15 -5.23 -7.05 1.94
CA VAL A 15 -4.22 -7.90 2.57
C VAL A 15 -4.93 -8.92 3.46
N PRO A 16 -4.55 -10.20 3.42
CA PRO A 16 -5.06 -11.15 4.41
C PRO A 16 -4.82 -10.61 5.82
N SER A 17 -5.79 -10.86 6.72
CA SER A 17 -5.72 -10.33 8.09
C SER A 17 -4.70 -11.08 8.92
N ASP A 18 -3.45 -10.98 8.51
CA ASP A 18 -2.28 -11.57 9.11
C ASP A 18 -1.35 -10.42 9.49
N SER A 19 -1.03 -10.31 10.78
CA SER A 19 -0.24 -9.18 11.27
C SER A 19 1.12 -9.07 10.57
N GLU A 20 1.72 -10.20 10.23
CA GLU A 20 2.99 -10.19 9.51
C GLU A 20 2.87 -9.62 8.11
N LYS A 21 1.82 -10.02 7.38
CA LYS A 21 1.59 -9.52 6.02
C LYS A 21 1.24 -8.04 6.02
N ILE A 22 0.41 -7.61 6.96
CA ILE A 22 0.07 -6.20 7.12
C ILE A 22 1.33 -5.40 7.43
N ALA A 23 2.18 -5.91 8.33
CA ALA A 23 3.44 -5.25 8.65
C ALA A 23 4.37 -5.13 7.43
N ARG A 24 4.42 -6.17 6.59
CA ARG A 24 5.23 -6.15 5.37
C ARG A 24 4.74 -5.08 4.39
N VAL A 25 3.43 -4.97 4.22
CA VAL A 25 2.87 -3.94 3.34
C VAL A 25 3.16 -2.55 3.88
N THR A 26 2.95 -2.33 5.18
CA THR A 26 3.21 -1.02 5.77
C THR A 26 4.68 -0.66 5.76
N ALA A 27 5.57 -1.66 5.82
CA ALA A 27 7.02 -1.43 5.78
C ALA A 27 7.52 -0.94 4.41
N LEU A 28 6.69 -1.03 3.37
CA LEU A 28 7.03 -0.49 2.05
C LEU A 28 7.01 1.04 2.03
N PHE A 29 6.43 1.64 3.05
CA PHE A 29 6.24 3.08 3.14
C PHE A 29 6.97 3.66 4.34
N ASP A 30 7.35 4.92 4.26
CA ASP A 30 8.06 5.58 5.34
C ASP A 30 7.09 6.17 6.38
N ASN A 31 7.66 6.82 7.40
CA ASN A 31 6.88 7.38 8.51
C ASN A 31 6.08 8.62 8.13
N HIS A 32 6.28 9.16 6.94
CA HIS A 32 5.60 10.36 6.48
C HIS A 32 4.32 10.05 5.71
N SER A 33 4.03 8.77 5.47
CA SER A 33 2.81 8.37 4.80
C SER A 33 1.64 8.32 5.78
N GLU A 34 0.44 8.62 5.27
CA GLU A 34 -0.79 8.43 6.02
C GLU A 34 -1.34 7.05 5.74
N LEU A 35 -1.51 6.27 6.79
CA LEU A 35 -1.90 4.87 6.70
C LEU A 35 -3.25 4.66 7.37
N THR A 36 -4.17 4.01 6.65
CA THR A 36 -5.47 3.65 7.20
C THR A 36 -5.70 2.16 7.02
N LEU A 37 -6.01 1.47 8.10
CA LEU A 37 -6.34 0.05 8.09
C LEU A 37 -7.82 -0.12 8.36
N ARG A 38 -8.48 -0.94 7.56
CA ARG A 38 -9.90 -1.20 7.72
C ARG A 38 -10.19 -2.69 7.54
N PRO A 39 -10.44 -3.44 8.62
CA PRO A 39 -10.76 -4.86 8.51
C PRO A 39 -12.10 -5.08 7.81
N SER A 40 -12.23 -6.19 7.11
CA SER A 40 -13.50 -6.58 6.51
C SER A 40 -14.46 -7.11 7.59
N LYS A 41 -15.73 -7.25 7.22
CA LYS A 41 -16.77 -7.73 8.17
C LYS A 41 -16.44 -9.08 8.76
N ASN A 42 -15.92 -9.99 7.97
CA ASN A 42 -15.56 -11.34 8.42
C ASN A 42 -14.12 -11.44 8.90
N GLN A 43 -13.40 -10.33 8.90
CA GLN A 43 -12.02 -10.23 9.36
C GLN A 43 -11.03 -11.14 8.62
N LYS A 44 -11.38 -11.59 7.42
CA LYS A 44 -10.45 -12.37 6.60
C LYS A 44 -9.42 -11.50 5.90
N TYR A 45 -9.81 -10.27 5.56
CA TYR A 45 -8.97 -9.33 4.84
C TYR A 45 -8.99 -7.97 5.50
N THR A 46 -7.91 -7.25 5.34
CA THR A 46 -7.79 -5.87 5.82
C THR A 46 -7.47 -4.98 4.62
N SER A 47 -8.24 -3.93 4.46
CA SER A 47 -7.96 -2.91 3.46
C SER A 47 -6.90 -1.96 4.00
N VAL A 48 -5.81 -1.80 3.27
CA VAL A 48 -4.72 -0.90 3.64
C VAL A 48 -4.70 0.24 2.63
N SER A 49 -4.97 1.45 3.09
CA SER A 49 -4.97 2.65 2.26
C SER A 49 -3.81 3.53 2.68
N ILE A 50 -3.00 3.94 1.73
CA ILE A 50 -1.80 4.73 2.00
C ILE A 50 -1.82 5.99 1.13
N LYS A 51 -1.72 7.13 1.77
CA LYS A 51 -1.54 8.41 1.11
C LYS A 51 -0.09 8.83 1.32
N VAL A 52 0.67 8.95 0.26
CA VAL A 52 2.11 9.21 0.35
C VAL A 52 2.57 10.05 -0.83
N VAL A 53 3.57 10.89 -0.59
CA VAL A 53 4.21 11.66 -1.66
C VAL A 53 5.18 10.75 -2.40
N MET A 54 5.00 10.65 -3.72
CA MET A 54 5.87 9.86 -4.58
C MET A 54 6.70 10.79 -5.46
N LEU A 55 7.93 10.40 -5.72
CA LEU A 55 8.89 11.24 -6.44
C LEU A 55 8.77 11.07 -7.96
N ASP A 56 8.37 9.88 -8.41
CA ASP A 56 8.28 9.58 -9.84
C ASP A 56 7.47 8.30 -10.06
N VAL A 57 7.22 7.99 -11.33
CA VAL A 57 6.46 6.80 -11.72
C VAL A 57 7.20 5.51 -11.35
N ASP A 58 8.52 5.51 -11.50
CA ASP A 58 9.31 4.32 -11.19
C ASP A 58 9.19 3.93 -9.72
N SER A 59 9.12 4.92 -8.83
CA SER A 59 8.93 4.67 -7.41
C SER A 59 7.57 4.00 -7.15
N ILE A 60 6.52 4.45 -7.85
CA ILE A 60 5.19 3.85 -7.73
C ILE A 60 5.22 2.40 -8.21
N LEU A 61 5.81 2.13 -9.35
CA LEU A 61 5.91 0.78 -9.91
C LEU A 61 6.72 -0.13 -9.00
N SER A 62 7.76 0.41 -8.37
CA SER A 62 8.58 -0.34 -7.41
C SER A 62 7.75 -0.80 -6.22
N VAL A 63 6.85 0.06 -5.70
CA VAL A 63 5.97 -0.29 -4.60
C VAL A 63 5.04 -1.43 -5.00
N TYR A 64 4.41 -1.34 -6.17
CA TYR A 64 3.53 -2.41 -6.64
C TYR A 64 4.26 -3.73 -6.82
N ARG A 65 5.48 -3.67 -7.33
CA ARG A 65 6.31 -4.87 -7.51
C ARG A 65 6.61 -5.53 -6.16
N LYS A 66 7.03 -4.74 -5.18
CA LYS A 66 7.34 -5.26 -3.85
C LYS A 66 6.10 -5.82 -3.16
N ALA A 67 4.95 -5.14 -3.31
CA ALA A 67 3.70 -5.62 -2.74
C ALA A 67 3.29 -6.95 -3.37
N SER A 68 3.51 -7.14 -4.67
CA SER A 68 3.14 -8.39 -5.35
C SER A 68 3.96 -9.58 -4.88
N GLU A 69 5.10 -9.36 -4.25
CA GLU A 69 5.91 -10.44 -3.68
C GLU A 69 5.33 -10.95 -2.37
N ILE A 70 4.43 -10.21 -1.76
CA ILE A 70 3.76 -10.64 -0.52
C ILE A 70 2.56 -11.50 -0.90
N ASN A 71 2.58 -12.74 -0.46
CA ASN A 71 1.57 -13.72 -0.85
C ASN A 71 0.18 -13.31 -0.36
N GLY A 72 -0.80 -13.33 -1.26
CA GLY A 72 -2.20 -13.03 -0.94
C GLY A 72 -2.57 -11.55 -0.99
N VAL A 73 -1.63 -10.66 -1.25
CA VAL A 73 -1.92 -9.22 -1.35
C VAL A 73 -2.49 -8.89 -2.73
N ILE A 74 -3.57 -8.11 -2.74
CA ILE A 74 -4.23 -7.66 -3.96
C ILE A 74 -4.09 -6.14 -4.03
N SER A 75 -3.56 -5.64 -5.15
CA SER A 75 -3.46 -4.21 -5.41
C SER A 75 -4.71 -3.72 -6.13
N LEU A 76 -5.26 -2.60 -5.68
CA LEU A 76 -6.44 -2.00 -6.29
C LEU A 76 -6.10 -0.70 -7.02
#